data_15108768c31eb2abf7f257a24a913a56
#
_entry.id   15108768c31eb2abf7f257a24a913a56
#
_cell.length_a   1.000
_cell.length_b   1.000
_cell.length_c   1.000
_cell.angle_alpha   90.00
_cell.angle_beta   90.00
_cell.angle_gamma   90.00
#
_symmetry.space_group_name_H-M   'P 1'
#
loop_
_entity.id
_entity.type
_entity.pdbx_description
1 polymer ?
#
loop_
_entity_poly.entity_id
_entity_poly.type
_entity_poly.pdbx_seq_one_letter_code
_entity_poly.pdbx_strand_id
1 'polypeptide(L)'
;MKHPFLARLHSPERPVIVFDGAMGTNLQVQNLTAEDFGGAEYEGCNEYLVHTKPEAIAKVHRDFLAAGADVIETDTFGGTTQTLAEYGLGDQVHYLNQAAAELAKKCAAEFSTPEKPRFVAGSIGPGTKLPSIGHIDYDTLEQAYTEQATGLYDGGVDLFLIETCMDVLQIKAALNGLEQVFKNKGARIPIMVSATFEQATNTMLAGTDVAALLTVLQPFSIDILGLNCATGPDLMAPHIKHLCEQSPFVVSCVPNAGLPENIGGHAHYKLTPIELKLALYKFVEDWGVQIIGGCCGTRPEHIKALAEIGATLKAKDRHPVYEPAAASLMTAQPYHQDNSFLIIGERLNASGSKKCRDLLNEENWDGLVSLAKSQVREGAHILDVNVDYVGRDGVKDMHEVVSRVVNNVNLPLMLDSTEWEKMEAGLKVAGGKCLLNSTNYEDGEERFYKVLEIAKKYGAGIVVGTIDEEGMARTAERKFSIAKRAYDAAVAYGFPAYEIFFDPLALPISTGIEEDRANGK
;
A
#
# COMPACT_ATOMS: atom_id res chain seq x y z
N MET A 1 -6.50 -8.74 25.07
CA MET A 1 -5.20 -9.48 25.03
C MET A 1 -4.47 -9.04 23.78
N LYS A 2 -3.14 -8.86 23.82
CA LYS A 2 -2.36 -8.59 22.59
C LYS A 2 -2.45 -9.80 21.66
N HIS A 3 -2.60 -9.57 20.35
CA HIS A 3 -2.62 -10.63 19.35
C HIS A 3 -1.35 -11.49 19.44
N PRO A 4 -1.43 -12.85 19.45
CA PRO A 4 -0.27 -13.71 19.69
C PRO A 4 0.91 -13.46 18.73
N PHE A 5 0.63 -13.26 17.45
CA PHE A 5 1.66 -12.93 16.46
C PHE A 5 2.32 -11.57 16.75
N LEU A 6 1.53 -10.51 17.06
CA LEU A 6 2.10 -9.20 17.43
C LEU A 6 2.89 -9.27 18.74
N ALA A 7 2.49 -10.10 19.68
CA ALA A 7 3.23 -10.30 20.93
C ALA A 7 4.63 -10.89 20.66
N ARG A 8 4.74 -11.83 19.69
CA ARG A 8 6.02 -12.38 19.24
C ARG A 8 6.81 -11.36 18.43
N LEU A 9 6.17 -10.67 17.48
CA LEU A 9 6.80 -9.69 16.58
C LEU A 9 7.46 -8.55 17.37
N HIS A 10 6.76 -8.02 18.36
CA HIS A 10 7.22 -6.89 19.20
C HIS A 10 7.86 -7.34 20.53
N SER A 11 8.29 -8.60 20.61
CA SER A 11 9.06 -9.07 21.76
C SER A 11 10.35 -8.29 21.91
N PRO A 12 10.75 -7.90 23.15
CA PRO A 12 12.04 -7.26 23.39
C PRO A 12 13.25 -8.09 22.91
N GLU A 13 13.05 -9.38 22.76
CA GLU A 13 14.07 -10.28 22.22
C GLU A 13 14.29 -10.12 20.73
N ARG A 14 13.39 -9.46 20.01
CA ARG A 14 13.43 -9.28 18.55
C ARG A 14 13.74 -10.57 17.79
N PRO A 15 12.91 -11.62 17.99
CA PRO A 15 13.13 -12.88 17.31
C PRO A 15 13.04 -12.68 15.79
N VAL A 16 13.90 -13.38 15.06
CA VAL A 16 13.74 -13.50 13.62
C VAL A 16 12.59 -14.46 13.35
N ILE A 17 11.62 -14.04 12.57
CA ILE A 17 10.44 -14.83 12.19
C ILE A 17 10.66 -15.37 10.77
N VAL A 18 10.54 -16.68 10.61
CA VAL A 18 10.78 -17.35 9.33
C VAL A 18 9.46 -17.70 8.68
N PHE A 19 9.21 -17.11 7.50
CA PHE A 19 8.11 -17.48 6.63
C PHE A 19 8.48 -18.72 5.81
N ASP A 20 7.49 -19.34 5.21
CA ASP A 20 7.68 -20.48 4.32
C ASP A 20 8.26 -20.08 2.96
N GLY A 21 8.12 -20.94 1.98
CA GLY A 21 8.59 -20.76 0.61
C GLY A 21 7.46 -20.87 -0.40
N ALA A 22 7.82 -20.88 -1.67
CA ALA A 22 6.88 -20.82 -2.79
C ALA A 22 5.89 -21.99 -2.83
N MET A 23 4.61 -21.70 -2.64
CA MET A 23 3.51 -22.67 -2.83
C MET A 23 3.55 -23.25 -4.25
N GLY A 24 3.45 -22.41 -5.27
CA GLY A 24 3.39 -22.84 -6.69
C GLY A 24 4.59 -23.69 -7.12
N THR A 25 5.83 -23.31 -6.75
CA THR A 25 7.04 -24.12 -7.05
C THR A 25 6.95 -25.53 -6.45
N ASN A 26 6.39 -25.67 -5.25
CA ASN A 26 6.31 -26.95 -4.55
C ASN A 26 5.06 -27.76 -4.94
N LEU A 27 4.04 -27.14 -5.52
CA LEU A 27 2.94 -27.86 -6.21
C LEU A 27 3.42 -28.41 -7.54
N GLN A 28 4.16 -27.65 -8.35
CA GLN A 28 4.66 -28.09 -9.65
C GLN A 28 5.48 -29.38 -9.58
N VAL A 29 6.30 -29.57 -8.52
CA VAL A 29 7.10 -30.81 -8.38
C VAL A 29 6.26 -32.03 -8.01
N GLN A 30 4.99 -31.88 -7.68
CA GLN A 30 4.09 -33.00 -7.40
C GLN A 30 3.53 -33.61 -8.69
N ASN A 31 3.78 -32.98 -9.87
CA ASN A 31 3.32 -33.43 -11.17
C ASN A 31 1.80 -33.66 -11.22
N LEU A 32 1.06 -32.68 -10.71
CA LEU A 32 -0.41 -32.70 -10.72
C LEU A 32 -0.93 -32.67 -12.16
N THR A 33 -2.02 -33.41 -12.39
CA THR A 33 -2.67 -33.55 -13.70
C THR A 33 -3.96 -32.74 -13.73
N ALA A 34 -4.52 -32.50 -14.91
CA ALA A 34 -5.83 -31.84 -15.06
C ALA A 34 -6.93 -32.51 -14.22
N GLU A 35 -6.89 -33.84 -14.03
CA GLU A 35 -7.85 -34.57 -13.19
C GLU A 35 -7.70 -34.18 -11.72
N ASP A 36 -6.47 -33.90 -11.25
CA ASP A 36 -6.20 -33.44 -9.89
C ASP A 36 -6.78 -32.03 -9.64
N PHE A 37 -6.84 -31.19 -10.67
CA PHE A 37 -7.51 -29.87 -10.63
C PHE A 37 -9.03 -29.95 -10.77
N GLY A 38 -9.60 -31.15 -11.04
CA GLY A 38 -11.03 -31.34 -11.23
C GLY A 38 -11.52 -31.22 -12.68
N GLY A 39 -10.61 -31.07 -13.64
CA GLY A 39 -10.89 -30.98 -15.09
C GLY A 39 -9.90 -30.07 -15.81
N ALA A 40 -9.83 -30.20 -17.13
CA ALA A 40 -8.92 -29.39 -17.95
C ALA A 40 -9.22 -27.88 -17.90
N GLU A 41 -10.47 -27.52 -17.61
CA GLU A 41 -10.91 -26.12 -17.44
C GLU A 41 -10.38 -25.45 -16.19
N TYR A 42 -9.93 -26.23 -15.19
CA TYR A 42 -9.37 -25.74 -13.93
C TYR A 42 -7.87 -25.95 -13.84
N GLU A 43 -7.24 -26.54 -14.85
CA GLU A 43 -5.81 -26.79 -14.85
C GLU A 43 -5.01 -25.49 -14.68
N GLY A 44 -4.17 -25.43 -13.65
CA GLY A 44 -3.40 -24.25 -13.28
C GLY A 44 -4.05 -23.33 -12.24
N CYS A 45 -5.33 -23.54 -11.89
CA CYS A 45 -5.97 -22.84 -10.77
C CYS A 45 -5.56 -23.51 -9.44
N ASN A 46 -4.45 -23.08 -8.85
CA ASN A 46 -3.94 -23.67 -7.61
C ASN A 46 -4.95 -23.51 -6.46
N GLU A 47 -5.63 -22.39 -6.38
CA GLU A 47 -6.63 -22.08 -5.37
C GLU A 47 -7.78 -23.09 -5.33
N TYR A 48 -8.08 -23.72 -6.45
CA TYR A 48 -9.14 -24.73 -6.54
C TYR A 48 -8.70 -26.11 -6.00
N LEU A 49 -7.39 -26.35 -5.87
CA LEU A 49 -6.86 -27.60 -5.29
C LEU A 49 -7.31 -27.80 -3.83
N VAL A 50 -7.63 -26.73 -3.10
CA VAL A 50 -8.17 -26.88 -1.73
C VAL A 50 -9.49 -27.69 -1.72
N HIS A 51 -10.25 -27.61 -2.82
CA HIS A 51 -11.48 -28.36 -3.02
C HIS A 51 -11.23 -29.76 -3.64
N THR A 52 -10.40 -29.83 -4.67
CA THR A 52 -10.24 -31.03 -5.49
C THR A 52 -9.16 -31.98 -4.97
N LYS A 53 -8.05 -31.44 -4.42
CA LYS A 53 -6.91 -32.22 -3.94
C LYS A 53 -6.21 -31.57 -2.73
N PRO A 54 -6.92 -31.36 -1.61
CA PRO A 54 -6.40 -30.62 -0.45
C PRO A 54 -5.10 -31.22 0.14
N GLU A 55 -4.86 -32.53 -0.02
CA GLU A 55 -3.64 -33.18 0.45
C GLU A 55 -2.38 -32.69 -0.29
N ALA A 56 -2.49 -32.21 -1.54
CA ALA A 56 -1.37 -31.65 -2.28
C ALA A 56 -0.88 -30.35 -1.63
N ILE A 57 -1.81 -29.47 -1.24
CA ILE A 57 -1.53 -28.23 -0.52
C ILE A 57 -1.05 -28.52 0.90
N ALA A 58 -1.76 -29.40 1.63
CA ALA A 58 -1.38 -29.80 2.98
C ALA A 58 0.04 -30.38 3.05
N LYS A 59 0.46 -31.10 2.01
CA LYS A 59 1.82 -31.61 1.90
C LYS A 59 2.84 -30.46 1.86
N VAL A 60 2.62 -29.42 1.05
CA VAL A 60 3.51 -28.25 0.97
C VAL A 60 3.60 -27.55 2.33
N HIS A 61 2.47 -27.30 2.97
CA HIS A 61 2.42 -26.69 4.30
C HIS A 61 3.23 -27.50 5.33
N ARG A 62 3.03 -28.81 5.40
CA ARG A 62 3.76 -29.69 6.34
C ARG A 62 5.25 -29.73 6.04
N ASP A 63 5.65 -29.78 4.78
CA ASP A 63 7.06 -29.81 4.38
C ASP A 63 7.78 -28.53 4.85
N PHE A 64 7.16 -27.35 4.71
CA PHE A 64 7.72 -26.08 5.21
C PHE A 64 7.71 -25.97 6.73
N LEU A 65 6.63 -26.41 7.40
CA LEU A 65 6.56 -26.44 8.86
C LEU A 65 7.63 -27.39 9.46
N ALA A 66 7.83 -28.56 8.84
CA ALA A 66 8.88 -29.50 9.23
C ALA A 66 10.29 -28.93 8.97
N ALA A 67 10.46 -28.11 7.93
CA ALA A 67 11.71 -27.38 7.68
C ALA A 67 11.98 -26.28 8.70
N GLY A 68 10.98 -25.86 9.47
CA GLY A 68 11.13 -24.92 10.58
C GLY A 68 10.45 -23.56 10.40
N ALA A 69 9.64 -23.34 9.34
CA ALA A 69 8.88 -22.11 9.16
C ALA A 69 8.03 -21.78 10.39
N ASP A 70 8.04 -20.53 10.85
CA ASP A 70 7.20 -20.02 11.93
C ASP A 70 5.82 -19.61 11.40
N VAL A 71 5.75 -19.17 10.13
CA VAL A 71 4.53 -18.73 9.43
C VAL A 71 4.45 -19.46 8.10
N ILE A 72 3.26 -19.94 7.76
CA ILE A 72 2.93 -20.45 6.43
C ILE A 72 1.88 -19.58 5.76
N GLU A 73 1.95 -19.44 4.45
CA GLU A 73 1.02 -18.67 3.63
C GLU A 73 -0.08 -19.59 3.09
N THR A 74 -1.33 -19.08 3.02
CA THR A 74 -2.44 -19.83 2.42
C THR A 74 -2.28 -19.95 0.91
N ASP A 75 -2.81 -20.99 0.28
CA ASP A 75 -2.87 -21.14 -1.18
C ASP A 75 -4.03 -20.32 -1.76
N THR A 76 -3.93 -18.99 -1.66
CA THR A 76 -4.98 -18.02 -2.04
C THR A 76 -4.44 -16.81 -2.79
N PHE A 77 -3.25 -16.92 -3.38
CA PHE A 77 -2.59 -15.83 -4.12
C PHE A 77 -3.48 -15.25 -5.22
N GLY A 78 -4.15 -16.08 -6.00
CA GLY A 78 -5.12 -15.70 -7.03
C GLY A 78 -6.57 -15.73 -6.54
N GLY A 79 -6.83 -15.70 -5.24
CA GLY A 79 -8.14 -15.91 -4.63
C GLY A 79 -9.15 -14.77 -4.78
N THR A 80 -8.95 -13.80 -5.69
CA THR A 80 -9.90 -12.69 -5.95
C THR A 80 -10.97 -13.08 -6.95
N THR A 81 -12.11 -12.38 -6.91
CA THR A 81 -13.22 -12.54 -7.85
C THR A 81 -12.76 -12.47 -9.30
N GLN A 82 -11.89 -11.51 -9.66
CA GLN A 82 -11.42 -11.32 -11.02
C GLN A 82 -10.58 -12.50 -11.52
N THR A 83 -9.68 -13.01 -10.69
CA THR A 83 -8.80 -14.12 -11.07
C THR A 83 -9.57 -15.43 -11.13
N LEU A 84 -10.40 -15.72 -10.13
CA LEU A 84 -11.21 -16.95 -10.09
C LEU A 84 -12.29 -16.97 -11.17
N ALA A 85 -12.80 -15.81 -11.60
CA ALA A 85 -13.76 -15.71 -12.69
C ALA A 85 -13.15 -16.16 -14.05
N GLU A 86 -11.84 -16.10 -14.24
CA GLU A 86 -11.16 -16.62 -15.43
C GLU A 86 -11.33 -18.15 -15.56
N TYR A 87 -11.59 -18.83 -14.43
CA TYR A 87 -11.88 -20.27 -14.35
C TYR A 87 -13.38 -20.58 -14.12
N GLY A 88 -14.26 -19.56 -14.18
CA GLY A 88 -15.68 -19.74 -13.87
C GLY A 88 -16.00 -19.94 -12.38
N LEU A 89 -15.06 -19.59 -11.48
CA LEU A 89 -15.15 -19.80 -10.04
C LEU A 89 -15.39 -18.50 -9.26
N GLY A 90 -15.77 -17.40 -9.94
CA GLY A 90 -15.93 -16.09 -9.32
C GLY A 90 -16.99 -16.00 -8.20
N ASP A 91 -17.93 -16.94 -8.15
CA ASP A 91 -18.93 -17.07 -7.08
C ASP A 91 -18.46 -17.89 -5.87
N GLN A 92 -17.27 -18.48 -5.94
CA GLN A 92 -16.70 -19.32 -4.89
C GLN A 92 -15.58 -18.66 -4.08
N VAL A 93 -15.34 -17.36 -4.27
CA VAL A 93 -14.25 -16.61 -3.63
C VAL A 93 -14.21 -16.81 -2.13
N HIS A 94 -15.32 -16.53 -1.43
CA HIS A 94 -15.37 -16.68 0.02
C HIS A 94 -15.07 -18.10 0.46
N TYR A 95 -15.71 -19.09 -0.17
CA TYR A 95 -15.55 -20.51 0.18
C TYR A 95 -14.11 -21.01 0.01
N LEU A 96 -13.49 -20.73 -1.15
CA LEU A 96 -12.13 -21.19 -1.44
C LEU A 96 -11.11 -20.57 -0.50
N ASN A 97 -11.21 -19.27 -0.25
CA ASN A 97 -10.32 -18.58 0.69
C ASN A 97 -10.48 -19.07 2.13
N GLN A 98 -11.73 -19.29 2.59
CA GLN A 98 -11.99 -19.85 3.91
C GLN A 98 -11.43 -21.27 4.04
N ALA A 99 -11.70 -22.14 3.09
CA ALA A 99 -11.23 -23.53 3.11
C ALA A 99 -9.69 -23.62 3.09
N ALA A 100 -9.02 -22.77 2.30
CA ALA A 100 -7.57 -22.70 2.26
C ALA A 100 -6.98 -22.26 3.61
N ALA A 101 -7.58 -21.25 4.24
CA ALA A 101 -7.17 -20.79 5.57
C ALA A 101 -7.37 -21.88 6.63
N GLU A 102 -8.54 -22.53 6.65
CA GLU A 102 -8.81 -23.64 7.59
C GLU A 102 -7.82 -24.80 7.42
N LEU A 103 -7.47 -25.15 6.17
CA LEU A 103 -6.48 -26.20 5.88
C LEU A 103 -5.10 -25.81 6.40
N ALA A 104 -4.64 -24.60 6.14
CA ALA A 104 -3.37 -24.08 6.64
C ALA A 104 -3.34 -24.04 8.18
N LYS A 105 -4.42 -23.56 8.83
CA LYS A 105 -4.56 -23.57 10.31
C LYS A 105 -4.47 -24.98 10.88
N LYS A 106 -5.10 -25.95 10.25
CA LYS A 106 -5.01 -27.36 10.65
C LYS A 106 -3.56 -27.88 10.58
N CYS A 107 -2.86 -27.61 9.48
CA CYS A 107 -1.46 -28.00 9.32
C CYS A 107 -0.56 -27.28 10.34
N ALA A 108 -0.72 -25.98 10.55
CA ALA A 108 0.04 -25.22 11.53
C ALA A 108 -0.14 -25.76 12.97
N ALA A 109 -1.36 -26.16 13.34
CA ALA A 109 -1.65 -26.73 14.64
C ALA A 109 -0.90 -28.04 14.91
N GLU A 110 -0.64 -28.86 13.89
CA GLU A 110 0.12 -30.12 14.01
C GLU A 110 1.58 -29.89 14.46
N PHE A 111 2.15 -28.72 14.19
CA PHE A 111 3.55 -28.37 14.47
C PHE A 111 3.70 -27.28 15.55
N SER A 112 2.60 -26.73 16.04
CA SER A 112 2.62 -25.65 17.02
C SER A 112 2.82 -26.17 18.43
N THR A 113 3.75 -25.53 19.18
CA THR A 113 3.93 -25.77 20.62
C THR A 113 3.92 -24.44 21.36
N PRO A 114 3.76 -24.42 22.71
CA PRO A 114 3.83 -23.18 23.47
C PRO A 114 5.16 -22.42 23.27
N GLU A 115 6.26 -23.14 23.10
CA GLU A 115 7.61 -22.57 22.91
C GLU A 115 7.85 -22.14 21.47
N LYS A 116 7.20 -22.80 20.51
CA LYS A 116 7.31 -22.51 19.08
C LYS A 116 5.94 -22.49 18.41
N PRO A 117 5.14 -21.45 18.66
CA PRO A 117 3.85 -21.30 18.00
C PRO A 117 4.02 -21.10 16.50
N ARG A 118 3.09 -21.66 15.72
CA ARG A 118 3.01 -21.50 14.25
C ARG A 118 1.83 -20.63 13.90
N PHE A 119 2.00 -19.83 12.86
CA PHE A 119 0.99 -18.85 12.41
C PHE A 119 0.66 -19.07 10.94
N VAL A 120 -0.47 -18.54 10.53
CA VAL A 120 -0.95 -18.59 9.15
C VAL A 120 -1.17 -17.18 8.63
N ALA A 121 -0.51 -16.85 7.54
CA ALA A 121 -0.71 -15.63 6.79
C ALA A 121 -1.71 -15.87 5.66
N GLY A 122 -2.78 -15.09 5.62
CA GLY A 122 -3.74 -15.08 4.51
C GLY A 122 -3.13 -14.35 3.32
N SER A 123 -2.69 -15.08 2.30
CA SER A 123 -2.10 -14.54 1.08
C SER A 123 -3.13 -13.83 0.21
N ILE A 124 -2.86 -12.58 -0.15
CA ILE A 124 -3.65 -11.71 -1.04
C ILE A 124 -2.70 -11.20 -2.13
N GLY A 125 -2.74 -11.81 -3.30
CA GLY A 125 -1.89 -11.44 -4.42
C GLY A 125 -2.45 -10.26 -5.24
N PRO A 126 -1.68 -9.78 -6.23
CA PRO A 126 -2.00 -8.56 -6.98
C PRO A 126 -3.13 -8.75 -8.01
N GLY A 127 -3.51 -9.98 -8.33
CA GLY A 127 -4.38 -10.26 -9.49
C GLY A 127 -3.70 -9.87 -10.81
N THR A 128 -4.52 -9.69 -11.87
CA THR A 128 -4.04 -9.45 -13.24
C THR A 128 -4.30 -8.02 -13.73
N LYS A 129 -4.89 -7.15 -12.91
CA LYS A 129 -5.35 -5.81 -13.30
C LYS A 129 -4.66 -4.71 -12.48
N LEU A 130 -4.17 -3.67 -13.17
CA LEU A 130 -3.49 -2.53 -12.57
C LEU A 130 -4.41 -1.30 -12.58
N PRO A 131 -4.86 -0.81 -11.42
CA PRO A 131 -5.77 0.33 -11.33
C PRO A 131 -5.11 1.66 -11.76
N SER A 132 -3.81 1.88 -11.51
CA SER A 132 -3.12 3.12 -11.88
C SER A 132 -3.07 3.39 -13.38
N ILE A 133 -3.28 2.37 -14.23
CA ILE A 133 -3.38 2.52 -15.69
C ILE A 133 -4.78 2.21 -16.22
N GLY A 134 -5.78 2.17 -15.33
CA GLY A 134 -7.19 2.07 -15.70
C GLY A 134 -7.67 0.69 -16.13
N HIS A 135 -6.95 -0.41 -15.80
CA HIS A 135 -7.39 -1.77 -16.13
C HIS A 135 -8.60 -2.22 -15.32
N ILE A 136 -8.84 -1.61 -14.17
CA ILE A 136 -9.94 -1.86 -13.26
C ILE A 136 -10.19 -0.58 -12.45
N ASP A 137 -11.43 -0.28 -12.12
CA ASP A 137 -11.76 0.81 -11.22
C ASP A 137 -11.49 0.44 -9.75
N TYR A 138 -11.23 1.49 -8.94
CA TYR A 138 -10.81 1.34 -7.56
C TYR A 138 -11.86 0.61 -6.70
N ASP A 139 -13.13 0.99 -6.84
CA ASP A 139 -14.21 0.47 -5.99
C ASP A 139 -14.46 -1.03 -6.28
N THR A 140 -14.42 -1.43 -7.55
CA THR A 140 -14.51 -2.85 -7.95
C THR A 140 -13.35 -3.66 -7.36
N LEU A 141 -12.14 -3.09 -7.35
CA LEU A 141 -10.98 -3.77 -6.79
C LEU A 141 -11.03 -3.83 -5.25
N GLU A 142 -11.43 -2.74 -4.57
CA GLU A 142 -11.64 -2.71 -3.12
C GLU A 142 -12.66 -3.78 -2.69
N GLN A 143 -13.76 -3.92 -3.44
CA GLN A 143 -14.78 -4.94 -3.18
C GLN A 143 -14.25 -6.36 -3.32
N ALA A 144 -13.48 -6.65 -4.37
CA ALA A 144 -12.89 -7.97 -4.59
C ALA A 144 -11.95 -8.38 -3.46
N TYR A 145 -11.11 -7.46 -3.01
CA TYR A 145 -10.24 -7.72 -1.85
C TYR A 145 -11.03 -7.85 -0.54
N THR A 146 -12.13 -7.12 -0.39
CA THR A 146 -13.03 -7.28 0.78
C THR A 146 -13.61 -8.69 0.83
N GLU A 147 -14.05 -9.22 -0.31
CA GLU A 147 -14.62 -10.58 -0.41
C GLU A 147 -13.58 -11.65 -0.09
N GLN A 148 -12.40 -11.58 -0.72
CA GLN A 148 -11.27 -12.48 -0.46
C GLN A 148 -10.88 -12.47 1.02
N ALA A 149 -10.64 -11.28 1.57
CA ALA A 149 -10.23 -11.09 2.95
C ALA A 149 -11.28 -11.56 3.95
N THR A 150 -12.57 -11.45 3.61
CA THR A 150 -13.65 -11.98 4.45
C THR A 150 -13.55 -13.49 4.59
N GLY A 151 -13.33 -14.23 3.48
CA GLY A 151 -13.12 -15.68 3.52
C GLY A 151 -11.89 -16.07 4.34
N LEU A 152 -10.76 -15.39 4.13
CA LEU A 152 -9.52 -15.62 4.89
C LEU A 152 -9.71 -15.38 6.40
N TYR A 153 -10.41 -14.27 6.76
CA TYR A 153 -10.70 -13.95 8.15
C TYR A 153 -11.58 -15.02 8.80
N ASP A 154 -12.63 -15.48 8.12
CA ASP A 154 -13.54 -16.50 8.59
C ASP A 154 -12.87 -17.87 8.74
N GLY A 155 -11.86 -18.17 7.90
CA GLY A 155 -10.98 -19.34 8.01
C GLY A 155 -9.93 -19.24 9.13
N GLY A 156 -9.84 -18.09 9.81
CA GLY A 156 -9.07 -17.90 11.04
C GLY A 156 -7.57 -17.66 10.85
N VAL A 157 -7.17 -16.98 9.76
CA VAL A 157 -5.77 -16.57 9.57
C VAL A 157 -5.28 -15.67 10.72
N ASP A 158 -3.99 -15.73 11.02
CA ASP A 158 -3.38 -14.96 12.11
C ASP A 158 -2.94 -13.56 11.66
N LEU A 159 -2.70 -13.36 10.37
CA LEU A 159 -2.41 -12.06 9.77
C LEU A 159 -2.82 -12.07 8.29
N PHE A 160 -3.02 -10.89 7.71
CA PHE A 160 -3.15 -10.72 6.28
C PHE A 160 -1.78 -10.41 5.67
N LEU A 161 -1.50 -10.98 4.50
CA LEU A 161 -0.32 -10.72 3.69
C LEU A 161 -0.77 -10.23 2.30
N ILE A 162 -0.65 -8.93 2.06
CA ILE A 162 -0.81 -8.33 0.73
C ILE A 162 0.56 -8.43 0.07
N GLU A 163 0.71 -9.33 -0.91
CA GLU A 163 2.03 -9.67 -1.44
C GLU A 163 2.18 -9.47 -2.95
N THR A 164 3.44 -9.42 -3.38
CA THR A 164 3.84 -9.33 -4.80
C THR A 164 3.20 -8.15 -5.53
N CYS A 165 2.90 -7.09 -4.78
CA CYS A 165 2.19 -5.93 -5.31
C CYS A 165 3.05 -5.17 -6.30
N MET A 166 2.45 -4.82 -7.43
CA MET A 166 3.09 -4.15 -8.57
C MET A 166 2.60 -2.70 -8.76
N ASP A 167 1.58 -2.29 -8.01
CA ASP A 167 0.92 -0.99 -8.12
C ASP A 167 0.47 -0.52 -6.72
N VAL A 168 0.87 0.69 -6.30
CA VAL A 168 0.52 1.21 -4.98
C VAL A 168 -0.96 1.50 -4.82
N LEU A 169 -1.67 1.83 -5.91
CA LEU A 169 -3.12 2.03 -5.86
C LEU A 169 -3.86 0.71 -5.58
N GLN A 170 -3.31 -0.40 -6.07
CA GLN A 170 -3.76 -1.75 -5.77
C GLN A 170 -3.60 -2.08 -4.27
N ILE A 171 -2.45 -1.72 -3.67
CA ILE A 171 -2.22 -1.90 -2.23
C ILE A 171 -3.23 -1.09 -1.42
N LYS A 172 -3.50 0.17 -1.80
CA LYS A 172 -4.50 1.01 -1.13
C LYS A 172 -5.90 0.37 -1.17
N ALA A 173 -6.30 -0.17 -2.33
CA ALA A 173 -7.60 -0.84 -2.47
C ALA A 173 -7.69 -2.08 -1.57
N ALA A 174 -6.62 -2.89 -1.51
CA ALA A 174 -6.56 -4.04 -0.61
C ALA A 174 -6.63 -3.62 0.86
N LEU A 175 -5.86 -2.61 1.29
CA LEU A 175 -5.90 -2.09 2.67
C LEU A 175 -7.29 -1.59 3.06
N ASN A 176 -7.97 -0.86 2.16
CA ASN A 176 -9.34 -0.40 2.40
C ASN A 176 -10.33 -1.56 2.48
N GLY A 177 -10.16 -2.60 1.66
CA GLY A 177 -10.93 -3.84 1.74
C GLY A 177 -10.75 -4.53 3.11
N LEU A 178 -9.52 -4.61 3.63
CA LEU A 178 -9.24 -5.15 4.97
C LEU A 178 -9.91 -4.31 6.08
N GLU A 179 -9.89 -2.98 5.98
CA GLU A 179 -10.56 -2.11 6.95
C GLU A 179 -12.08 -2.33 6.97
N GLN A 180 -12.72 -2.62 5.81
CA GLN A 180 -14.14 -3.02 5.78
C GLN A 180 -14.37 -4.34 6.50
N VAL A 181 -13.48 -5.33 6.30
CA VAL A 181 -13.57 -6.61 7.03
C VAL A 181 -13.46 -6.39 8.53
N PHE A 182 -12.51 -5.58 9.00
CA PHE A 182 -12.33 -5.29 10.43
C PHE A 182 -13.54 -4.58 11.04
N LYS A 183 -14.13 -3.62 10.31
CA LYS A 183 -15.38 -2.95 10.74
C LYS A 183 -16.52 -3.94 10.89
N ASN A 184 -16.67 -4.86 9.92
CA ASN A 184 -17.74 -5.84 9.91
C ASN A 184 -17.55 -6.95 10.98
N LYS A 185 -16.32 -7.37 11.23
CA LYS A 185 -15.97 -8.45 12.18
C LYS A 185 -15.71 -7.95 13.61
N GLY A 186 -15.47 -6.65 13.79
CA GLY A 186 -15.24 -6.02 15.08
C GLY A 186 -13.87 -6.23 15.70
N ALA A 187 -12.93 -6.83 14.98
CA ALA A 187 -11.55 -7.03 15.45
C ALA A 187 -10.54 -6.93 14.30
N ARG A 188 -9.43 -6.23 14.57
CA ARG A 188 -8.30 -6.13 13.66
C ARG A 188 -7.31 -7.25 13.90
N ILE A 189 -6.79 -7.85 12.83
CA ILE A 189 -5.61 -8.71 12.86
C ILE A 189 -4.44 -8.01 12.16
N PRO A 190 -3.16 -8.45 12.37
CA PRO A 190 -1.98 -7.83 11.76
C PRO A 190 -2.02 -7.82 10.25
N ILE A 191 -1.38 -6.80 9.65
CA ILE A 191 -1.26 -6.64 8.21
C ILE A 191 0.22 -6.55 7.84
N MET A 192 0.63 -7.41 6.92
CA MET A 192 1.90 -7.35 6.22
C MET A 192 1.67 -6.93 4.78
N VAL A 193 2.45 -5.94 4.31
CA VAL A 193 2.49 -5.53 2.91
C VAL A 193 3.86 -5.88 2.35
N SER A 194 3.87 -6.54 1.19
CA SER A 194 5.08 -6.94 0.49
C SER A 194 4.98 -6.57 -1.00
N ALA A 195 5.82 -5.62 -1.43
CA ALA A 195 5.86 -5.17 -2.81
C ALA A 195 6.91 -5.95 -3.62
N THR A 196 6.79 -5.88 -4.94
CA THR A 196 7.76 -6.47 -5.84
C THR A 196 8.39 -5.40 -6.75
N PHE A 197 9.71 -5.51 -6.94
CA PHE A 197 10.52 -4.55 -7.69
C PHE A 197 11.18 -5.24 -8.89
N GLU A 198 10.93 -4.69 -10.06
CA GLU A 198 11.46 -5.21 -11.32
C GLU A 198 12.98 -4.99 -11.42
N GLN A 199 13.69 -6.01 -11.89
CA GLN A 199 15.15 -5.93 -12.07
C GLN A 199 15.59 -4.81 -13.02
N ALA A 200 14.83 -4.62 -14.11
CA ALA A 200 15.24 -3.69 -15.17
C ALA A 200 15.12 -2.22 -14.78
N THR A 201 14.14 -1.88 -13.94
CA THR A 201 13.79 -0.51 -13.57
C THR A 201 14.17 -0.14 -12.14
N ASN A 202 14.37 -1.12 -11.26
CA ASN A 202 14.50 -0.96 -9.82
C ASN A 202 13.28 -0.26 -9.19
N THR A 203 12.10 -0.44 -9.78
CA THR A 203 10.81 0.10 -9.32
C THR A 203 9.75 -0.99 -9.34
N MET A 204 8.61 -0.75 -8.72
CA MET A 204 7.41 -1.54 -8.97
C MET A 204 7.03 -1.41 -10.46
N LEU A 205 6.21 -2.32 -10.98
CA LEU A 205 5.81 -2.32 -12.40
C LEU A 205 5.15 -1.00 -12.83
N ALA A 206 4.35 -0.39 -11.94
CA ALA A 206 3.76 0.94 -12.16
C ALA A 206 4.76 2.11 -12.05
N GLY A 207 6.05 1.86 -11.84
CA GLY A 207 7.12 2.85 -11.80
C GLY A 207 7.45 3.40 -10.40
N THR A 208 6.82 2.93 -9.35
CA THR A 208 6.99 3.41 -7.96
C THR A 208 8.33 2.99 -7.38
N ASP A 209 9.14 3.94 -6.92
CA ASP A 209 10.38 3.67 -6.17
C ASP A 209 10.10 3.34 -4.69
N VAL A 210 11.13 2.89 -3.96
CA VAL A 210 10.99 2.45 -2.57
C VAL A 210 10.65 3.60 -1.61
N ALA A 211 11.09 4.82 -1.90
CA ALA A 211 10.80 6.00 -1.09
C ALA A 211 9.32 6.42 -1.26
N ALA A 212 8.81 6.38 -2.50
CA ALA A 212 7.41 6.61 -2.77
C ALA A 212 6.51 5.52 -2.15
N LEU A 213 6.90 4.24 -2.27
CA LEU A 213 6.19 3.14 -1.62
C LEU A 213 6.05 3.39 -0.12
N LEU A 214 7.15 3.70 0.57
CA LEU A 214 7.14 4.00 2.01
C LEU A 214 6.25 5.21 2.32
N THR A 215 6.40 6.29 1.56
CA THR A 215 5.64 7.54 1.73
C THR A 215 4.13 7.31 1.57
N VAL A 216 3.73 6.54 0.57
CA VAL A 216 2.32 6.20 0.30
C VAL A 216 1.73 5.34 1.42
N LEU A 217 2.51 4.39 1.95
CA LEU A 217 2.01 3.41 2.93
C LEU A 217 2.12 3.89 4.38
N GLN A 218 2.96 4.86 4.67
CA GLN A 218 3.18 5.36 6.04
C GLN A 218 1.90 5.79 6.77
N PRO A 219 0.88 6.42 6.12
CA PRO A 219 -0.36 6.80 6.80
C PRO A 219 -1.28 5.63 7.16
N PHE A 220 -1.06 4.44 6.59
CA PHE A 220 -1.92 3.28 6.82
C PHE A 220 -1.52 2.48 8.06
N SER A 221 -2.50 1.84 8.68
CA SER A 221 -2.29 0.99 9.85
C SER A 221 -1.79 -0.40 9.44
N ILE A 222 -0.54 -0.47 8.94
CA ILE A 222 0.15 -1.74 8.66
C ILE A 222 1.17 -2.05 9.76
N ASP A 223 1.53 -3.31 9.93
CA ASP A 223 2.48 -3.75 10.96
C ASP A 223 3.85 -4.08 10.36
N ILE A 224 3.87 -4.56 9.12
CA ILE A 224 5.06 -5.04 8.43
C ILE A 224 5.07 -4.50 7.01
N LEU A 225 6.23 -4.00 6.56
CA LEU A 225 6.47 -3.60 5.18
C LEU A 225 7.74 -4.28 4.67
N GLY A 226 7.66 -4.89 3.50
CA GLY A 226 8.81 -5.54 2.91
C GLY A 226 8.69 -5.77 1.42
N LEU A 227 9.57 -6.65 0.93
CA LEU A 227 9.64 -7.00 -0.48
C LEU A 227 9.66 -8.51 -0.65
N ASN A 228 9.03 -8.99 -1.73
CA ASN A 228 9.11 -10.38 -2.13
C ASN A 228 9.17 -10.51 -3.67
N CYS A 229 9.54 -11.69 -4.14
CA CYS A 229 9.50 -12.09 -5.55
C CYS A 229 10.39 -11.24 -6.49
N ALA A 230 10.20 -11.39 -7.81
CA ALA A 230 10.92 -10.82 -8.95
C ALA A 230 12.42 -11.11 -8.97
N THR A 231 13.13 -10.89 -7.86
CA THR A 231 14.60 -10.96 -7.82
C THR A 231 15.13 -11.77 -6.64
N GLY A 232 16.43 -12.05 -6.64
CA GLY A 232 17.15 -12.59 -5.50
C GLY A 232 17.54 -11.52 -4.49
N PRO A 233 18.14 -11.91 -3.34
CA PRO A 233 18.46 -10.99 -2.24
C PRO A 233 19.41 -9.85 -2.64
N ASP A 234 20.36 -10.10 -3.54
CA ASP A 234 21.37 -9.09 -3.93
C ASP A 234 20.72 -7.86 -4.59
N LEU A 235 19.72 -8.08 -5.44
CA LEU A 235 19.00 -6.99 -6.11
C LEU A 235 17.96 -6.31 -5.19
N MET A 236 17.46 -7.01 -4.17
CA MET A 236 16.59 -6.41 -3.15
C MET A 236 17.38 -5.57 -2.13
N ALA A 237 18.67 -5.82 -1.95
CA ALA A 237 19.49 -5.24 -0.90
C ALA A 237 19.39 -3.70 -0.78
N PRO A 238 19.48 -2.90 -1.83
CA PRO A 238 19.36 -1.43 -1.71
C PRO A 238 18.00 -0.98 -1.18
N HIS A 239 16.93 -1.62 -1.65
CA HIS A 239 15.56 -1.31 -1.25
C HIS A 239 15.27 -1.71 0.20
N ILE A 240 15.69 -2.92 0.60
CA ILE A 240 15.57 -3.42 1.97
C ILE A 240 16.36 -2.54 2.93
N LYS A 241 17.58 -2.13 2.55
CA LYS A 241 18.39 -1.22 3.36
C LYS A 241 17.66 0.12 3.58
N HIS A 242 17.10 0.71 2.52
CA HIS A 242 16.31 1.94 2.60
C HIS A 242 15.12 1.78 3.57
N LEU A 243 14.35 0.69 3.44
CA LEU A 243 13.26 0.41 4.38
C LEU A 243 13.76 0.25 5.82
N CYS A 244 14.89 -0.40 6.03
CA CYS A 244 15.46 -0.56 7.37
C CYS A 244 15.90 0.77 8.00
N GLU A 245 16.36 1.72 7.19
CA GLU A 245 16.83 3.03 7.65
C GLU A 245 15.70 4.05 7.87
N GLN A 246 14.57 3.93 7.13
CA GLN A 246 13.53 4.96 7.14
C GLN A 246 12.14 4.47 7.56
N SER A 247 11.82 3.18 7.39
CA SER A 247 10.48 2.69 7.68
C SER A 247 10.22 2.49 9.18
N PRO A 248 9.13 3.04 9.73
CA PRO A 248 8.72 2.77 11.12
C PRO A 248 8.17 1.36 11.31
N PHE A 249 7.82 0.66 10.23
CA PHE A 249 7.26 -0.68 10.26
C PHE A 249 8.35 -1.74 10.44
N VAL A 250 7.98 -2.92 10.92
CA VAL A 250 8.88 -4.09 10.87
C VAL A 250 9.19 -4.41 9.42
N VAL A 251 10.47 -4.73 9.11
CA VAL A 251 10.88 -4.99 7.73
C VAL A 251 10.98 -6.49 7.46
N SER A 252 10.42 -6.91 6.31
CA SER A 252 10.51 -8.26 5.79
C SER A 252 11.27 -8.33 4.46
N CYS A 253 11.91 -9.48 4.22
CA CYS A 253 12.60 -9.78 2.96
C CYS A 253 12.36 -11.25 2.58
N VAL A 254 11.62 -11.47 1.48
CA VAL A 254 11.17 -12.78 1.02
C VAL A 254 11.56 -12.96 -0.46
N PRO A 255 12.86 -13.12 -0.79
CA PRO A 255 13.36 -13.14 -2.16
C PRO A 255 13.13 -14.48 -2.85
N ASN A 256 13.24 -14.48 -4.18
CA ASN A 256 13.38 -15.70 -4.96
C ASN A 256 14.71 -16.39 -4.68
N ALA A 257 14.78 -17.67 -5.02
CA ALA A 257 16.05 -18.42 -5.04
C ALA A 257 16.96 -17.98 -6.21
N GLY A 258 17.16 -16.65 -6.33
CA GLY A 258 17.86 -15.99 -7.44
C GLY A 258 16.93 -15.64 -8.61
N LEU A 259 17.53 -15.25 -9.73
CA LEU A 259 16.79 -15.00 -10.97
C LEU A 259 16.47 -16.33 -11.68
N PRO A 260 15.26 -16.46 -12.26
CA PRO A 260 14.93 -17.66 -13.02
C PRO A 260 15.67 -17.69 -14.36
N GLU A 261 16.20 -18.86 -14.72
CA GLU A 261 16.68 -19.16 -16.06
C GLU A 261 15.67 -20.09 -16.75
N ASN A 262 15.34 -19.82 -18.01
CA ASN A 262 14.51 -20.73 -18.78
C ASN A 262 15.35 -21.88 -19.33
N ILE A 263 15.15 -23.09 -18.77
CA ILE A 263 15.81 -24.33 -19.23
C ILE A 263 14.73 -25.30 -19.66
N GLY A 264 14.66 -25.56 -20.97
CA GLY A 264 13.66 -26.49 -21.53
C GLY A 264 12.20 -26.07 -21.33
N GLY A 265 11.91 -24.77 -21.25
CA GLY A 265 10.57 -24.23 -21.02
C GLY A 265 10.15 -24.08 -19.54
N HIS A 266 11.04 -24.46 -18.62
CA HIS A 266 10.79 -24.37 -17.17
C HIS A 266 11.71 -23.35 -16.50
N ALA A 267 11.18 -22.64 -15.50
CA ALA A 267 11.96 -21.73 -14.67
C ALA A 267 12.89 -22.53 -13.75
N HIS A 268 14.18 -22.28 -13.86
CA HIS A 268 15.23 -22.89 -13.03
C HIS A 268 15.91 -21.84 -12.17
N TYR A 269 15.96 -22.04 -10.87
CA TYR A 269 16.55 -21.13 -9.88
C TYR A 269 17.86 -21.70 -9.37
N LYS A 270 18.94 -20.88 -9.34
CA LYS A 270 20.28 -21.34 -9.05
C LYS A 270 20.78 -21.07 -7.64
N LEU A 271 20.15 -20.11 -6.93
CA LEU A 271 20.60 -19.73 -5.59
C LEU A 271 20.41 -20.90 -4.64
N THR A 272 21.50 -21.35 -4.04
CA THR A 272 21.48 -22.47 -3.10
C THR A 272 20.94 -22.06 -1.73
N PRO A 273 20.47 -23.03 -0.90
CA PRO A 273 20.06 -22.75 0.48
C PRO A 273 21.11 -22.02 1.32
N ILE A 274 22.40 -22.34 1.11
CA ILE A 274 23.51 -21.71 1.85
C ILE A 274 23.71 -20.27 1.40
N GLU A 275 23.67 -19.99 0.11
CA GLU A 275 23.82 -18.63 -0.43
C GLU A 275 22.67 -17.75 0.03
N LEU A 276 21.41 -18.24 -0.04
CA LEU A 276 20.24 -17.52 0.47
C LEU A 276 20.38 -17.22 1.97
N LYS A 277 20.79 -18.22 2.76
CA LYS A 277 21.05 -18.05 4.20
C LYS A 277 22.09 -16.97 4.45
N LEU A 278 23.23 -17.00 3.76
CA LEU A 278 24.31 -16.02 3.97
C LEU A 278 23.90 -14.60 3.63
N ALA A 279 23.09 -14.41 2.58
CA ALA A 279 22.59 -13.11 2.22
C ALA A 279 21.61 -12.57 3.27
N LEU A 280 20.59 -13.36 3.65
CA LEU A 280 19.58 -12.92 4.61
C LEU A 280 20.14 -12.81 6.04
N TYR A 281 21.14 -13.62 6.41
CA TYR A 281 21.87 -13.46 7.68
C TYR A 281 22.42 -12.03 7.82
N LYS A 282 23.08 -11.50 6.77
CA LYS A 282 23.60 -10.14 6.78
C LYS A 282 22.49 -9.08 6.91
N PHE A 283 21.34 -9.27 6.25
CA PHE A 283 20.23 -8.33 6.34
C PHE A 283 19.65 -8.26 7.76
N VAL A 284 19.59 -9.40 8.44
CA VAL A 284 19.17 -9.49 9.84
C VAL A 284 20.20 -8.84 10.78
N GLU A 285 21.49 -9.20 10.62
CA GLU A 285 22.58 -8.75 11.49
C GLU A 285 22.95 -7.28 11.28
N ASP A 286 23.05 -6.83 10.03
CA ASP A 286 23.54 -5.50 9.70
C ASP A 286 22.43 -4.44 9.69
N TRP A 287 21.21 -4.79 9.20
CA TRP A 287 20.14 -3.82 8.95
C TRP A 287 18.90 -4.01 9.84
N GLY A 288 18.77 -5.16 10.49
CA GLY A 288 17.64 -5.42 11.40
C GLY A 288 16.36 -5.86 10.70
N VAL A 289 16.48 -6.54 9.56
CA VAL A 289 15.34 -7.28 8.97
C VAL A 289 14.89 -8.33 9.99
N GLN A 290 13.60 -8.34 10.31
CA GLN A 290 13.07 -9.22 11.36
C GLN A 290 12.28 -10.40 10.80
N ILE A 291 11.77 -10.28 9.57
CA ILE A 291 11.03 -11.35 8.89
C ILE A 291 11.79 -11.74 7.63
N ILE A 292 12.10 -13.03 7.52
CA ILE A 292 12.76 -13.61 6.37
C ILE A 292 11.97 -14.83 5.88
N GLY A 293 12.08 -15.13 4.60
CA GLY A 293 11.42 -16.28 3.98
C GLY A 293 11.93 -16.51 2.57
N GLY A 294 11.21 -17.25 1.79
CA GLY A 294 11.53 -17.49 0.39
C GLY A 294 10.32 -17.39 -0.52
N CYS A 295 10.51 -16.88 -1.73
CA CYS A 295 9.50 -16.83 -2.77
C CYS A 295 9.85 -17.81 -3.90
N CYS A 296 9.59 -17.51 -5.15
CA CYS A 296 9.75 -18.44 -6.28
C CYS A 296 11.11 -19.18 -6.28
N GLY A 297 11.06 -20.47 -6.58
CA GLY A 297 12.21 -21.35 -6.61
C GLY A 297 12.67 -21.86 -5.25
N THR A 298 12.17 -21.35 -4.12
CA THR A 298 12.55 -21.83 -2.81
C THR A 298 11.81 -23.14 -2.46
N ARG A 299 12.50 -24.00 -1.74
CA ARG A 299 12.08 -25.34 -1.33
C ARG A 299 12.31 -25.54 0.19
N PRO A 300 11.81 -26.63 0.79
CA PRO A 300 12.00 -26.89 2.21
C PRO A 300 13.45 -26.77 2.69
N GLU A 301 14.44 -27.13 1.86
CA GLU A 301 15.86 -27.03 2.20
C GLU A 301 16.32 -25.57 2.39
N HIS A 302 15.78 -24.65 1.60
CA HIS A 302 16.04 -23.21 1.75
C HIS A 302 15.48 -22.71 3.08
N ILE A 303 14.22 -23.05 3.38
CA ILE A 303 13.56 -22.64 4.63
C ILE A 303 14.24 -23.26 5.85
N LYS A 304 14.71 -24.51 5.74
CA LYS A 304 15.50 -25.15 6.80
C LYS A 304 16.78 -24.36 7.10
N ALA A 305 17.47 -23.91 6.06
CA ALA A 305 18.67 -23.08 6.22
C ALA A 305 18.36 -21.73 6.87
N LEU A 306 17.22 -21.11 6.54
CA LEU A 306 16.76 -19.86 7.16
C LEU A 306 16.30 -20.07 8.61
N ALA A 307 15.68 -21.21 8.94
CA ALA A 307 15.27 -21.54 10.30
C ALA A 307 16.46 -21.60 11.30
N GLU A 308 17.67 -21.90 10.80
CA GLU A 308 18.89 -21.83 11.60
C GLU A 308 19.25 -20.38 12.00
N ILE A 309 18.93 -19.38 11.16
CA ILE A 309 19.06 -17.95 11.52
C ILE A 309 18.08 -17.63 12.66
N GLY A 310 16.81 -18.00 12.49
CA GLY A 310 15.77 -17.75 13.50
C GLY A 310 16.07 -18.40 14.86
N ALA A 311 16.79 -19.52 14.87
CA ALA A 311 17.19 -20.20 16.10
C ALA A 311 18.40 -19.57 16.80
N THR A 312 19.26 -18.82 16.10
CA THR A 312 20.57 -18.38 16.60
C THR A 312 20.77 -16.88 16.64
N LEU A 313 19.99 -16.11 15.86
CA LEU A 313 20.18 -14.68 15.68
C LEU A 313 18.96 -13.90 16.19
N LYS A 314 19.23 -12.70 16.71
CA LYS A 314 18.21 -11.67 16.99
C LYS A 314 18.35 -10.57 15.95
N ALA A 315 17.24 -10.02 15.50
CA ALA A 315 17.29 -8.88 14.58
C ALA A 315 17.94 -7.67 15.27
N LYS A 316 18.84 -6.99 14.54
CA LYS A 316 19.46 -5.76 15.03
C LYS A 316 18.39 -4.72 15.37
N ASP A 317 18.64 -3.93 16.40
CA ASP A 317 17.80 -2.81 16.75
C ASP A 317 17.86 -1.71 15.68
N ARG A 318 16.69 -1.19 15.30
CA ARG A 318 16.57 -0.16 14.27
C ARG A 318 16.10 1.15 14.89
N HIS A 319 16.65 2.24 14.40
CA HIS A 319 16.24 3.60 14.74
C HIS A 319 15.92 4.35 13.43
N PRO A 320 14.81 3.98 12.75
CA PRO A 320 14.49 4.57 11.47
C PRO A 320 14.15 6.06 11.61
N VAL A 321 14.58 6.84 10.62
CA VAL A 321 14.27 8.27 10.52
C VAL A 321 13.41 8.47 9.27
N TYR A 322 12.09 8.56 9.49
CA TYR A 322 11.14 8.84 8.42
C TYR A 322 11.18 10.34 8.06
N GLU A 323 11.28 10.64 6.77
CA GLU A 323 11.19 11.99 6.24
C GLU A 323 9.76 12.24 5.72
N PRO A 324 8.98 13.16 6.33
CA PRO A 324 7.63 13.47 5.88
C PRO A 324 7.61 14.02 4.43
N ALA A 325 6.75 13.43 3.61
CA ALA A 325 6.69 13.72 2.18
C ALA A 325 5.29 13.52 1.61
N ALA A 326 4.98 14.19 0.49
CA ALA A 326 3.99 13.75 -0.47
C ALA A 326 4.64 12.79 -1.49
N ALA A 327 3.84 12.11 -2.32
CA ALA A 327 4.39 11.27 -3.38
C ALA A 327 3.53 11.35 -4.65
N SER A 328 4.20 11.36 -5.80
CA SER A 328 3.59 10.98 -7.07
C SER A 328 3.40 9.45 -7.10
N LEU A 329 2.89 8.91 -8.19
CA LEU A 329 2.90 7.46 -8.42
C LEU A 329 4.33 6.89 -8.35
N MET A 330 5.35 7.68 -8.70
CA MET A 330 6.71 7.20 -8.98
C MET A 330 7.71 7.54 -7.88
N THR A 331 7.70 8.80 -7.39
CA THR A 331 8.72 9.31 -6.45
C THR A 331 8.12 10.08 -5.30
N ALA A 332 8.83 10.07 -4.17
CA ALA A 332 8.52 10.91 -3.01
C ALA A 332 9.02 12.35 -3.21
N GLN A 333 8.28 13.32 -2.68
CA GLN A 333 8.64 14.72 -2.60
C GLN A 333 8.62 15.15 -1.14
N PRO A 334 9.77 15.30 -0.49
CA PRO A 334 9.84 15.77 0.90
C PRO A 334 9.13 17.11 1.11
N TYR A 335 8.47 17.27 2.25
CA TYR A 335 7.87 18.55 2.61
C TYR A 335 8.91 19.61 2.95
N HIS A 336 10.01 19.20 3.60
CA HIS A 336 11.14 20.08 3.86
C HIS A 336 12.01 20.22 2.60
N GLN A 337 12.35 21.46 2.26
CA GLN A 337 13.24 21.80 1.15
C GLN A 337 14.47 22.52 1.69
N ASP A 338 15.68 22.00 1.43
CA ASP A 338 16.94 22.55 1.99
C ASP A 338 17.20 23.99 1.58
N ASN A 339 16.86 24.36 0.35
CA ASN A 339 17.26 25.65 -0.22
C ASN A 339 16.08 26.48 -0.77
N SER A 340 14.84 26.06 -0.53
CA SER A 340 13.64 26.74 -1.04
C SER A 340 12.43 26.52 -0.15
N PHE A 341 11.30 27.11 -0.53
CA PHE A 341 10.00 26.73 -0.02
C PHE A 341 9.44 25.55 -0.82
N LEU A 342 8.49 24.81 -0.24
CA LEU A 342 7.69 23.83 -0.97
C LEU A 342 6.76 24.59 -1.92
N ILE A 343 7.02 24.52 -3.22
CA ILE A 343 6.31 25.31 -4.24
C ILE A 343 5.13 24.49 -4.77
N ILE A 344 3.93 25.05 -4.61
CA ILE A 344 2.68 24.51 -5.18
C ILE A 344 2.40 25.22 -6.51
N GLY A 345 2.26 24.46 -7.59
CA GLY A 345 1.90 24.97 -8.90
C GLY A 345 0.39 25.05 -9.08
N GLU A 346 -0.19 26.23 -9.28
CA GLU A 346 -1.63 26.48 -9.30
C GLU A 346 -2.25 26.68 -10.69
N ARG A 347 -1.57 26.34 -11.78
CA ARG A 347 -2.14 26.59 -13.11
C ARG A 347 -3.20 25.60 -13.56
N LEU A 348 -3.31 24.44 -12.90
CA LEU A 348 -4.41 23.49 -13.09
C LEU A 348 -5.62 23.81 -12.19
N ASN A 349 -5.70 25.01 -11.68
CA ASN A 349 -6.81 25.49 -10.85
C ASN A 349 -7.81 26.28 -11.70
N ALA A 350 -9.01 25.71 -11.90
CA ALA A 350 -10.07 26.32 -12.71
C ALA A 350 -10.60 27.62 -12.08
N SER A 351 -10.54 27.77 -10.76
CA SER A 351 -10.96 28.98 -10.07
C SER A 351 -10.01 30.15 -10.35
N GLY A 352 -8.68 29.89 -10.38
CA GLY A 352 -7.65 30.92 -10.57
C GLY A 352 -7.18 31.10 -12.02
N SER A 353 -7.20 30.07 -12.87
CA SER A 353 -6.60 30.05 -14.19
C SER A 353 -7.64 30.08 -15.32
N LYS A 354 -7.71 31.22 -16.05
CA LYS A 354 -8.55 31.28 -17.25
C LYS A 354 -8.20 30.21 -18.27
N LYS A 355 -6.89 29.94 -18.47
CA LYS A 355 -6.43 28.92 -19.42
C LYS A 355 -6.91 27.52 -19.01
N CYS A 356 -6.89 27.19 -17.72
CA CYS A 356 -7.40 25.91 -17.21
C CYS A 356 -8.91 25.79 -17.50
N ARG A 357 -9.69 26.83 -17.21
CA ARG A 357 -11.15 26.88 -17.51
C ARG A 357 -11.45 26.67 -18.98
N ASP A 358 -10.73 27.38 -19.86
CA ASP A 358 -10.93 27.27 -21.31
C ASP A 358 -10.68 25.84 -21.77
N LEU A 359 -9.58 25.23 -21.33
CA LEU A 359 -9.23 23.84 -21.65
C LEU A 359 -10.26 22.82 -21.10
N LEU A 360 -10.76 23.02 -19.87
CA LEU A 360 -11.82 22.19 -19.29
C LEU A 360 -13.11 22.29 -20.11
N ASN A 361 -13.54 23.50 -20.48
CA ASN A 361 -14.76 23.71 -21.27
C ASN A 361 -14.68 23.09 -22.67
N GLU A 362 -13.48 23.04 -23.25
CA GLU A 362 -13.21 22.42 -24.54
C GLU A 362 -12.99 20.89 -24.41
N GLU A 363 -12.99 20.35 -23.19
CA GLU A 363 -12.57 18.97 -22.88
C GLU A 363 -11.20 18.63 -23.47
N ASN A 364 -10.31 19.61 -23.51
CA ASN A 364 -8.96 19.50 -24.04
C ASN A 364 -8.01 18.93 -22.96
N TRP A 365 -8.13 17.65 -22.71
CA TRP A 365 -7.38 16.94 -21.68
C TRP A 365 -5.86 16.98 -21.93
N ASP A 366 -5.44 16.87 -23.18
CA ASP A 366 -4.01 16.99 -23.57
C ASP A 366 -3.43 18.37 -23.29
N GLY A 367 -4.26 19.40 -23.46
CA GLY A 367 -3.93 20.76 -23.08
C GLY A 367 -3.69 20.92 -21.58
N LEU A 368 -4.51 20.28 -20.75
CA LEU A 368 -4.34 20.25 -19.28
C LEU A 368 -3.08 19.50 -18.86
N VAL A 369 -2.79 18.35 -19.47
CA VAL A 369 -1.53 17.62 -19.25
C VAL A 369 -0.31 18.47 -19.65
N SER A 370 -0.41 19.18 -20.78
CA SER A 370 0.66 20.11 -21.23
C SER A 370 0.86 21.26 -20.25
N LEU A 371 -0.22 21.76 -19.65
CA LEU A 371 -0.19 22.80 -18.61
C LEU A 371 0.47 22.26 -17.33
N ALA A 372 0.18 21.03 -16.92
CA ALA A 372 0.86 20.35 -15.84
C ALA A 372 2.37 20.25 -16.08
N LYS A 373 2.76 19.73 -17.25
CA LYS A 373 4.18 19.60 -17.66
C LYS A 373 4.93 20.95 -17.69
N SER A 374 4.23 22.06 -17.97
CA SER A 374 4.89 23.38 -17.93
C SER A 374 5.25 23.77 -16.50
N GLN A 375 4.41 23.48 -15.52
CA GLN A 375 4.67 23.81 -14.12
C GLN A 375 5.83 22.98 -13.52
N VAL A 376 5.98 21.71 -13.95
CA VAL A 376 7.16 20.90 -13.61
C VAL A 376 8.45 21.59 -14.08
N ARG A 377 8.47 22.06 -15.35
CA ARG A 377 9.64 22.76 -15.90
C ARG A 377 9.93 24.09 -15.21
N GLU A 378 8.93 24.69 -14.59
CA GLU A 378 9.05 25.96 -13.86
C GLU A 378 9.42 25.76 -12.38
N GLY A 379 9.60 24.49 -11.94
CA GLY A 379 10.12 24.16 -10.61
C GLY A 379 9.06 23.98 -9.53
N ALA A 380 7.80 23.69 -9.90
CA ALA A 380 6.81 23.24 -8.93
C ALA A 380 7.22 21.91 -8.27
N HIS A 381 6.93 21.76 -6.99
CA HIS A 381 7.16 20.53 -6.22
C HIS A 381 5.89 19.68 -6.10
N ILE A 382 4.72 20.34 -6.04
CA ILE A 382 3.38 19.73 -5.98
C ILE A 382 2.51 20.48 -7.00
N LEU A 383 1.55 19.80 -7.61
CA LEU A 383 0.56 20.44 -8.50
C LEU A 383 -0.80 20.51 -7.83
N ASP A 384 -1.32 21.72 -7.69
CA ASP A 384 -2.70 21.97 -7.30
C ASP A 384 -3.64 21.68 -8.46
N VAL A 385 -4.69 20.88 -8.22
CA VAL A 385 -5.70 20.50 -9.23
C VAL A 385 -7.08 20.86 -8.71
N ASN A 386 -7.68 21.88 -9.33
CA ASN A 386 -9.04 22.32 -9.05
C ASN A 386 -9.86 22.35 -10.35
N VAL A 387 -11.01 21.71 -10.33
CA VAL A 387 -11.96 21.61 -11.45
C VAL A 387 -13.30 22.26 -11.13
N ASP A 388 -13.38 23.06 -10.06
CA ASP A 388 -14.60 23.70 -9.61
C ASP A 388 -15.01 24.80 -10.59
N TYR A 389 -15.90 24.46 -11.53
CA TYR A 389 -16.47 25.36 -12.49
C TYR A 389 -17.97 25.10 -12.69
N VAL A 390 -18.75 26.19 -12.66
CA VAL A 390 -20.21 26.12 -12.71
C VAL A 390 -20.69 25.48 -14.02
N GLY A 391 -21.61 24.52 -13.90
CA GLY A 391 -22.24 23.84 -15.03
C GLY A 391 -21.52 22.62 -15.57
N ARG A 392 -20.43 22.17 -14.90
CA ARG A 392 -19.72 20.93 -15.24
C ARG A 392 -19.92 19.87 -14.16
N ASP A 393 -19.76 18.60 -14.56
CA ASP A 393 -19.65 17.47 -13.64
C ASP A 393 -18.23 17.39 -13.07
N GLY A 394 -18.04 18.03 -11.91
CA GLY A 394 -16.72 18.12 -11.29
C GLY A 394 -16.17 16.78 -10.79
N VAL A 395 -17.00 15.79 -10.45
CA VAL A 395 -16.57 14.45 -10.07
C VAL A 395 -15.93 13.76 -11.28
N LYS A 396 -16.61 13.80 -12.43
CA LYS A 396 -16.09 13.29 -13.70
C LYS A 396 -14.82 14.03 -14.11
N ASP A 397 -14.83 15.37 -14.06
CA ASP A 397 -13.69 16.20 -14.47
C ASP A 397 -12.46 15.94 -13.60
N MET A 398 -12.62 15.81 -12.27
CA MET A 398 -11.51 15.49 -11.38
C MET A 398 -10.90 14.12 -11.70
N HIS A 399 -11.74 13.11 -11.90
CA HIS A 399 -11.31 11.78 -12.35
C HIS A 399 -10.52 11.86 -13.66
N GLU A 400 -11.05 12.55 -14.68
CA GLU A 400 -10.45 12.64 -16.02
C GLU A 400 -9.11 13.39 -15.99
N VAL A 401 -9.02 14.50 -15.25
CA VAL A 401 -7.78 15.28 -15.15
C VAL A 401 -6.73 14.51 -14.37
N VAL A 402 -7.08 14.01 -13.17
CA VAL A 402 -6.11 13.34 -12.30
C VAL A 402 -5.59 12.07 -12.94
N SER A 403 -6.44 11.20 -13.51
CA SER A 403 -6.02 9.94 -14.16
C SER A 403 -5.00 10.17 -15.29
N ARG A 404 -5.12 11.28 -16.02
CA ARG A 404 -4.14 11.63 -17.07
C ARG A 404 -2.87 12.26 -16.51
N VAL A 405 -3.01 13.16 -15.54
CA VAL A 405 -1.85 13.87 -14.97
C VAL A 405 -0.91 12.90 -14.27
N VAL A 406 -1.40 11.98 -13.44
CA VAL A 406 -0.57 11.01 -12.68
C VAL A 406 0.26 10.10 -13.58
N ASN A 407 -0.23 9.81 -14.79
CA ASN A 407 0.48 8.98 -15.77
C ASN A 407 1.45 9.76 -16.67
N ASN A 408 1.46 11.09 -16.58
CA ASN A 408 2.23 11.96 -17.46
C ASN A 408 3.20 12.89 -16.74
N VAL A 409 3.03 13.06 -15.42
CA VAL A 409 3.79 14.02 -14.61
C VAL A 409 4.25 13.33 -13.32
N ASN A 410 5.52 13.45 -13.00
CA ASN A 410 6.12 12.86 -11.82
C ASN A 410 6.19 13.87 -10.66
N LEU A 411 5.05 14.46 -10.30
CA LEU A 411 4.88 15.28 -9.09
C LEU A 411 3.64 14.84 -8.32
N PRO A 412 3.66 14.93 -6.98
CA PRO A 412 2.46 14.73 -6.17
C PRO A 412 1.38 15.76 -6.50
N LEU A 413 0.14 15.42 -6.19
CA LEU A 413 -1.01 16.29 -6.42
C LEU A 413 -1.58 16.81 -5.11
N MET A 414 -2.03 18.06 -5.14
CA MET A 414 -2.93 18.67 -4.18
C MET A 414 -4.31 18.73 -4.82
N LEU A 415 -5.27 17.97 -4.29
CA LEU A 415 -6.64 17.97 -4.81
C LEU A 415 -7.43 19.08 -4.12
N ASP A 416 -7.78 20.10 -4.89
CA ASP A 416 -8.43 21.31 -4.40
C ASP A 416 -9.91 21.33 -4.80
N SER A 417 -10.79 21.32 -3.83
CA SER A 417 -12.22 21.50 -4.02
C SER A 417 -12.95 21.85 -2.72
N THR A 418 -14.08 22.55 -2.84
CA THR A 418 -15.03 22.73 -1.76
C THR A 418 -15.91 21.49 -1.53
N GLU A 419 -15.99 20.57 -2.51
CA GLU A 419 -16.80 19.35 -2.47
C GLU A 419 -15.91 18.12 -2.28
N TRP A 420 -16.11 17.39 -1.19
CA TRP A 420 -15.28 16.22 -0.85
C TRP A 420 -15.42 15.07 -1.87
N GLU A 421 -16.57 14.95 -2.55
CA GLU A 421 -16.82 13.95 -3.59
C GLU A 421 -15.84 14.08 -4.76
N LYS A 422 -15.51 15.32 -5.14
CA LYS A 422 -14.51 15.59 -6.18
C LYS A 422 -13.11 15.19 -5.73
N MET A 423 -12.75 15.50 -4.47
CA MET A 423 -11.48 15.07 -3.89
C MET A 423 -11.37 13.54 -3.89
N GLU A 424 -12.44 12.83 -3.47
CA GLU A 424 -12.45 11.36 -3.45
C GLU A 424 -12.32 10.77 -4.86
N ALA A 425 -12.96 11.37 -5.86
CA ALA A 425 -12.82 10.94 -7.27
C ALA A 425 -11.37 11.01 -7.76
N GLY A 426 -10.64 12.07 -7.38
CA GLY A 426 -9.21 12.20 -7.67
C GLY A 426 -8.35 11.17 -6.91
N LEU A 427 -8.64 10.94 -5.63
CA LEU A 427 -7.92 9.99 -4.78
C LEU A 427 -8.03 8.55 -5.29
N LYS A 428 -9.16 8.17 -5.88
CA LYS A 428 -9.41 6.83 -6.43
C LYS A 428 -8.54 6.49 -7.65
N VAL A 429 -7.96 7.51 -8.30
CA VAL A 429 -7.07 7.33 -9.46
C VAL A 429 -5.64 7.81 -9.21
N ALA A 430 -5.39 8.43 -8.06
CA ALA A 430 -4.05 8.87 -7.66
C ALA A 430 -3.34 7.80 -6.82
N GLY A 431 -2.42 7.06 -7.43
CA GLY A 431 -1.60 6.07 -6.72
C GLY A 431 -0.71 6.69 -5.64
N GLY A 432 -0.19 7.89 -5.85
CA GLY A 432 0.66 8.62 -4.93
C GLY A 432 -0.02 9.05 -3.62
N LYS A 433 0.71 9.77 -2.78
CA LYS A 433 0.19 10.42 -1.57
C LYS A 433 -0.11 11.87 -1.86
N CYS A 434 -1.41 12.19 -1.96
CA CYS A 434 -1.91 13.53 -2.23
C CYS A 434 -2.02 14.39 -0.96
N LEU A 435 -2.18 15.70 -1.16
CA LEU A 435 -2.72 16.63 -0.17
C LEU A 435 -4.16 17.00 -0.55
N LEU A 436 -5.03 17.25 0.43
CA LEU A 436 -6.39 17.73 0.21
C LEU A 436 -6.48 19.21 0.59
N ASN A 437 -6.85 20.05 -0.35
CA ASN A 437 -7.03 21.50 -0.19
C ASN A 437 -8.50 21.86 -0.44
N SER A 438 -9.28 22.25 0.53
CA SER A 438 -8.98 22.31 1.93
C SER A 438 -10.15 21.82 2.78
N THR A 439 -9.93 21.67 4.06
CA THR A 439 -11.02 21.57 5.02
C THR A 439 -11.04 22.81 5.93
N ASN A 440 -12.19 23.13 6.49
CA ASN A 440 -12.41 24.22 7.43
C ASN A 440 -13.74 24.02 8.18
N TYR A 441 -14.15 24.98 8.99
CA TYR A 441 -15.40 24.93 9.75
C TYR A 441 -16.50 25.86 9.22
N GLU A 442 -16.41 26.38 7.98
CA GLU A 442 -17.42 27.27 7.39
C GLU A 442 -18.80 26.61 7.39
N ASP A 443 -18.88 25.35 6.97
CA ASP A 443 -20.08 24.51 6.97
C ASP A 443 -20.20 23.63 8.25
N GLY A 444 -19.50 24.01 9.32
CA GLY A 444 -19.48 23.29 10.58
C GLY A 444 -18.55 22.05 10.62
N GLU A 445 -18.74 21.22 11.65
CA GLU A 445 -17.85 20.08 11.92
C GLU A 445 -18.07 18.90 10.98
N GLU A 446 -19.28 18.70 10.45
CA GLU A 446 -19.61 17.53 9.62
C GLU A 446 -18.71 17.44 8.38
N ARG A 447 -18.61 18.53 7.61
CA ARG A 447 -17.72 18.58 6.43
C ARG A 447 -16.26 18.45 6.83
N PHE A 448 -15.84 19.10 7.93
CA PHE A 448 -14.47 18.98 8.44
C PHE A 448 -14.08 17.52 8.65
N TYR A 449 -14.87 16.77 9.41
CA TYR A 449 -14.61 15.36 9.67
C TYR A 449 -14.76 14.47 8.44
N LYS A 450 -15.64 14.82 7.49
CA LYS A 450 -15.76 14.06 6.24
C LYS A 450 -14.48 14.13 5.40
N VAL A 451 -13.84 15.29 5.32
CA VAL A 451 -12.54 15.42 4.65
C VAL A 451 -11.45 14.64 5.40
N LEU A 452 -11.45 14.65 6.74
CA LEU A 452 -10.53 13.82 7.52
C LEU A 452 -10.73 12.32 7.25
N GLU A 453 -11.98 11.88 7.12
CA GLU A 453 -12.31 10.49 6.81
C GLU A 453 -11.72 10.05 5.48
N ILE A 454 -11.96 10.80 4.39
CA ILE A 454 -11.41 10.46 3.08
C ILE A 454 -9.88 10.59 3.03
N ALA A 455 -9.31 11.61 3.69
CA ALA A 455 -7.86 11.76 3.78
C ALA A 455 -7.22 10.54 4.46
N LYS A 456 -7.82 10.05 5.55
CA LYS A 456 -7.35 8.84 6.24
C LYS A 456 -7.54 7.58 5.41
N LYS A 457 -8.70 7.45 4.74
CA LYS A 457 -9.01 6.30 3.87
C LYS A 457 -7.96 6.13 2.76
N TYR A 458 -7.52 7.22 2.15
CA TYR A 458 -6.59 7.19 1.01
C TYR A 458 -5.15 7.59 1.35
N GLY A 459 -4.86 7.87 2.62
CA GLY A 459 -3.52 8.20 3.10
C GLY A 459 -3.04 9.59 2.68
N ALA A 460 -3.94 10.56 2.52
CA ALA A 460 -3.60 11.92 2.13
C ALA A 460 -3.29 12.83 3.33
N GLY A 461 -2.44 13.86 3.12
CA GLY A 461 -2.30 14.97 4.05
C GLY A 461 -3.41 16.02 3.84
N ILE A 462 -3.57 16.94 4.78
CA ILE A 462 -4.67 17.94 4.77
C ILE A 462 -4.16 19.37 4.88
N VAL A 463 -4.81 20.27 4.14
CA VAL A 463 -4.69 21.71 4.31
C VAL A 463 -5.95 22.21 5.04
N VAL A 464 -5.76 23.00 6.09
CA VAL A 464 -6.85 23.61 6.87
C VAL A 464 -6.87 25.11 6.65
N GLY A 465 -7.97 25.61 6.09
CA GLY A 465 -8.23 27.04 5.99
C GLY A 465 -8.67 27.63 7.34
N THR A 466 -8.20 28.84 7.66
CA THR A 466 -8.58 29.54 8.90
C THR A 466 -9.94 30.23 8.76
N ILE A 467 -10.97 29.41 8.49
CA ILE A 467 -12.38 29.79 8.38
C ILE A 467 -13.20 28.98 9.41
N ASP A 468 -14.09 29.65 10.11
CA ASP A 468 -15.07 29.01 11.00
C ASP A 468 -16.50 29.43 10.62
N GLU A 469 -17.46 29.06 11.45
CA GLU A 469 -18.90 29.32 11.26
C GLU A 469 -19.24 30.83 11.19
N GLU A 470 -18.33 31.71 11.62
CA GLU A 470 -18.47 33.17 11.50
C GLU A 470 -17.77 33.73 10.24
N GLY A 471 -17.14 32.86 9.43
CA GLY A 471 -16.42 33.18 8.20
C GLY A 471 -14.91 33.29 8.38
N MET A 472 -14.23 33.88 7.39
CA MET A 472 -12.77 34.00 7.33
C MET A 472 -12.21 34.83 8.49
N ALA A 473 -11.23 34.27 9.18
CA ALA A 473 -10.54 34.98 10.27
C ALA A 473 -9.65 36.10 9.75
N ARG A 474 -9.79 37.31 10.32
CA ARG A 474 -9.03 38.51 9.92
C ARG A 474 -7.95 38.91 10.93
N THR A 475 -8.01 38.43 12.19
CA THR A 475 -7.00 38.71 13.20
C THR A 475 -6.11 37.51 13.48
N ALA A 476 -4.88 37.73 13.90
CA ALA A 476 -3.92 36.69 14.24
C ALA A 476 -4.45 35.76 15.34
N GLU A 477 -5.09 36.33 16.37
CA GLU A 477 -5.66 35.57 17.49
C GLU A 477 -6.77 34.63 17.03
N ARG A 478 -7.66 35.11 16.15
CA ARG A 478 -8.75 34.28 15.61
C ARG A 478 -8.22 33.19 14.69
N LYS A 479 -7.27 33.51 13.78
CA LYS A 479 -6.59 32.51 12.94
C LYS A 479 -5.95 31.42 13.78
N PHE A 480 -5.20 31.81 14.80
CA PHE A 480 -4.56 30.86 15.71
C PHE A 480 -5.58 30.01 16.46
N SER A 481 -6.69 30.59 16.93
CA SER A 481 -7.75 29.84 17.62
C SER A 481 -8.38 28.78 16.72
N ILE A 482 -8.69 29.11 15.45
CA ILE A 482 -9.25 28.17 14.48
C ILE A 482 -8.24 27.09 14.12
N ALA A 483 -6.98 27.49 13.84
CA ALA A 483 -5.92 26.54 13.53
C ALA A 483 -5.68 25.56 14.69
N LYS A 484 -5.68 26.06 15.93
CA LYS A 484 -5.53 25.20 17.11
C LYS A 484 -6.70 24.23 17.29
N ARG A 485 -7.95 24.68 17.13
CA ARG A 485 -9.15 23.82 17.15
C ARG A 485 -9.02 22.69 16.13
N ALA A 486 -8.66 23.03 14.90
CA ALA A 486 -8.52 22.07 13.81
C ALA A 486 -7.33 21.10 14.03
N TYR A 487 -6.21 21.62 14.55
CA TYR A 487 -5.05 20.79 14.89
C TYR A 487 -5.41 19.75 15.96
N ASP A 488 -6.01 20.21 17.07
CA ASP A 488 -6.40 19.33 18.18
C ASP A 488 -7.39 18.24 17.69
N ALA A 489 -8.36 18.61 16.86
CA ALA A 489 -9.32 17.69 16.27
C ALA A 489 -8.67 16.67 15.31
N ALA A 490 -7.80 17.12 14.39
CA ALA A 490 -7.13 16.25 13.43
C ALA A 490 -6.15 15.29 14.12
N VAL A 491 -5.40 15.75 15.13
CA VAL A 491 -4.52 14.88 15.94
C VAL A 491 -5.33 13.86 16.73
N ALA A 492 -6.46 14.26 17.33
CA ALA A 492 -7.36 13.35 18.03
C ALA A 492 -7.99 12.31 17.08
N TYR A 493 -8.22 12.69 15.81
CA TYR A 493 -8.68 11.78 14.76
C TYR A 493 -7.59 10.79 14.29
N GLY A 494 -6.32 11.07 14.61
CA GLY A 494 -5.17 10.20 14.33
C GLY A 494 -4.24 10.68 13.21
N PHE A 495 -4.29 11.98 12.84
CA PHE A 495 -3.31 12.56 11.92
C PHE A 495 -2.02 12.90 12.66
N PRO A 496 -0.84 12.56 12.13
CA PRO A 496 0.41 13.07 12.64
C PRO A 496 0.54 14.56 12.30
N ALA A 497 1.20 15.32 13.19
CA ALA A 497 1.32 16.77 13.08
C ALA A 497 1.91 17.25 11.74
N TYR A 498 2.83 16.48 11.17
CA TYR A 498 3.49 16.83 9.91
C TYR A 498 2.63 16.62 8.64
N GLU A 499 1.42 16.07 8.78
CA GLU A 499 0.45 15.93 7.69
C GLU A 499 -0.64 17.01 7.73
N ILE A 500 -0.54 17.98 8.66
CA ILE A 500 -1.53 19.03 8.84
C ILE A 500 -0.89 20.36 8.43
N PHE A 501 -1.36 20.94 7.34
CA PHE A 501 -0.94 22.24 6.83
C PHE A 501 -2.01 23.27 7.13
N PHE A 502 -1.62 24.52 7.31
CA PHE A 502 -2.55 25.62 7.58
C PHE A 502 -2.43 26.71 6.51
N ASP A 503 -3.58 27.11 5.94
CA ASP A 503 -3.69 28.31 5.14
C ASP A 503 -4.26 29.45 6.02
N PRO A 504 -3.42 30.45 6.36
CA PRO A 504 -3.85 31.60 7.14
C PRO A 504 -4.71 32.60 6.33
N LEU A 505 -4.94 32.35 5.04
CA LEU A 505 -5.78 33.18 4.16
C LEU A 505 -5.38 34.65 4.16
N ALA A 506 -4.11 34.94 3.80
CA ALA A 506 -3.62 36.31 3.69
C ALA A 506 -4.22 37.00 2.44
N LEU A 507 -4.82 38.14 2.64
CA LEU A 507 -5.34 38.98 1.56
C LEU A 507 -4.24 39.92 1.02
N PRO A 508 -4.33 40.35 -0.27
CA PRO A 508 -3.37 41.29 -0.84
C PRO A 508 -3.29 42.58 -0.03
N ILE A 509 -2.09 42.99 0.38
CA ILE A 509 -1.84 44.24 1.12
C ILE A 509 -2.18 45.51 0.29
N SER A 510 -2.39 45.34 -1.00
CA SER A 510 -2.84 46.40 -1.92
C SER A 510 -4.35 46.70 -1.84
N THR A 511 -5.13 45.91 -1.08
CA THR A 511 -6.55 46.21 -0.85
C THR A 511 -6.73 47.50 -0.10
N GLY A 512 -7.82 48.26 -0.40
CA GLY A 512 -8.12 49.53 0.26
C GLY A 512 -8.59 49.39 1.73
N ILE A 513 -8.82 48.17 2.20
CA ILE A 513 -9.36 47.86 3.54
C ILE A 513 -8.21 47.71 4.54
N GLU A 514 -8.24 48.53 5.62
CA GLU A 514 -7.16 48.56 6.63
C GLU A 514 -7.01 47.25 7.38
N GLU A 515 -8.12 46.58 7.68
CA GLU A 515 -8.14 45.27 8.32
C GLU A 515 -7.43 44.19 7.46
N ASP A 516 -7.62 44.23 6.15
CA ASP A 516 -6.98 43.29 5.21
C ASP A 516 -5.47 43.54 5.10
N ARG A 517 -5.05 44.81 5.20
CA ARG A 517 -3.61 45.16 5.26
C ARG A 517 -2.94 44.72 6.53
N ALA A 518 -3.63 44.76 7.66
CA ALA A 518 -3.13 44.27 8.95
C ALA A 518 -3.04 42.75 8.97
N ASN A 519 -3.93 42.09 8.22
CA ASN A 519 -3.98 40.63 8.11
C ASN A 519 -2.78 40.02 7.36
N GLY A 520 -2.12 40.77 6.48
CA GLY A 520 -0.94 40.35 5.72
C GLY A 520 0.41 40.67 6.41
N LYS A 521 0.39 41.24 7.61
CA LYS A 521 1.57 41.53 8.45
C LYS A 521 1.70 40.52 9.57
#